data_646dc45f04a403514ac5908a7637a13d
#
_entry.id   646dc45f04a403514ac5908a7637a13d
#
_cell.length_a   1.000
_cell.length_b   1.000
_cell.length_c   1.000
_cell.angle_alpha   90.00
_cell.angle_beta   90.00
_cell.angle_gamma   90.00
#
_symmetry.space_group_name_H-M   'P 1'
#
loop_
_entity.id
_entity.type
_entity.pdbx_description
1 polymer ?
#
loop_
_entity_poly.entity_id
_entity_poly.type
_entity_poly.pdbx_seq_one_letter_code
_entity_poly.pdbx_strand_id
1 'polypeptide(L)'
;DGNEIDKWTSVKGEPHIIKRLHVGETYILREEFAPYGYLKAEEVEFTITDTAEIQKVEMKDDVPIGRIIINKKGEFLSEVSWNDMVAGAMDSIWGYVTGSLKDVTFEIYAREDIKAADGESDDYYKKDELVATIKTDELGIARTDDLPLGKYYVVEKETADGFVLDGEPRDIDLTYRDQDTPVVTFDSEWQNSRQKAKVIVTKKEKDSDRVLEGGVFALCAKEDIKNTDGDVLVKADTIMEQKATDKDGKIFFTADLPVGGSFYVKEVKAPAGFVTTEEVKEFTFEYAGADVPEVTFEHTFQN
;
A
#
# COMPACT_ATOMS: atom_id res chain seq x y z
N ASP A 1 -27.43 -44.43 17.65
CA ASP A 1 -27.93 -45.01 16.39
C ASP A 1 -28.15 -43.98 15.29
N GLY A 2 -28.06 -42.66 15.59
CA GLY A 2 -28.11 -41.56 14.61
C GLY A 2 -29.50 -41.31 13.99
N ASN A 3 -30.57 -41.80 14.58
CA ASN A 3 -31.93 -41.56 14.10
C ASN A 3 -32.42 -40.18 14.52
N GLU A 4 -33.01 -39.42 13.59
CA GLU A 4 -33.71 -38.18 13.88
C GLU A 4 -34.93 -38.46 14.75
N ILE A 5 -35.05 -37.75 15.89
CA ILE A 5 -36.15 -37.93 16.84
C ILE A 5 -37.18 -36.83 16.69
N ASP A 6 -36.70 -35.60 16.46
CA ASP A 6 -37.55 -34.43 16.25
C ASP A 6 -36.81 -33.40 15.38
N LYS A 7 -37.56 -32.60 14.65
CA LYS A 7 -37.04 -31.52 13.80
C LYS A 7 -38.02 -30.34 13.82
N TRP A 8 -37.51 -29.14 14.05
CA TRP A 8 -38.29 -27.90 14.11
C TRP A 8 -37.54 -26.70 13.58
N THR A 9 -38.25 -25.61 13.40
CA THR A 9 -37.68 -24.29 13.18
C THR A 9 -37.83 -23.47 14.45
N SER A 10 -36.74 -22.88 14.95
CA SER A 10 -36.76 -22.03 16.14
C SER A 10 -37.58 -20.77 15.92
N VAL A 11 -38.29 -20.33 16.95
CA VAL A 11 -39.08 -19.10 16.99
C VAL A 11 -38.55 -18.22 18.12
N LYS A 12 -38.33 -16.95 17.82
CA LYS A 12 -37.80 -16.00 18.82
C LYS A 12 -38.67 -15.94 20.07
N GLY A 13 -38.05 -16.15 21.23
CA GLY A 13 -38.73 -16.12 22.53
C GLY A 13 -39.59 -17.36 22.89
N GLU A 14 -39.65 -18.35 22.02
CA GLU A 14 -40.45 -19.57 22.23
C GLU A 14 -39.53 -20.79 22.29
N PRO A 15 -39.32 -21.40 23.49
CA PRO A 15 -38.57 -22.64 23.59
C PRO A 15 -39.32 -23.80 22.95
N HIS A 16 -38.66 -24.65 22.17
CA HIS A 16 -39.21 -25.90 21.69
C HIS A 16 -39.18 -26.97 22.78
N ILE A 17 -40.26 -27.75 22.96
CA ILE A 17 -40.37 -28.73 24.01
C ILE A 17 -40.49 -30.13 23.40
N ILE A 18 -39.46 -30.96 23.59
CA ILE A 18 -39.47 -32.38 23.22
C ILE A 18 -39.92 -33.18 24.41
N LYS A 19 -40.90 -34.07 24.19
CA LYS A 19 -41.48 -34.90 25.26
C LYS A 19 -41.09 -36.36 25.04
N ARG A 20 -41.01 -37.12 26.17
CA ARG A 20 -40.81 -38.57 26.18
C ARG A 20 -39.44 -39.05 25.71
N LEU A 21 -38.40 -38.27 25.96
CA LEU A 21 -37.04 -38.74 25.82
C LEU A 21 -36.71 -39.77 26.90
N HIS A 22 -35.89 -40.78 26.61
CA HIS A 22 -35.51 -41.82 27.53
C HIS A 22 -34.45 -41.35 28.53
N VAL A 23 -34.69 -41.61 29.81
CA VAL A 23 -33.72 -41.33 30.90
C VAL A 23 -32.48 -42.21 30.73
N GLY A 24 -31.28 -41.61 30.90
CA GLY A 24 -30.00 -42.28 30.75
C GLY A 24 -29.44 -42.31 29.34
N GLU A 25 -30.26 -41.91 28.34
CA GLU A 25 -29.82 -41.85 26.96
C GLU A 25 -29.23 -40.48 26.65
N THR A 26 -28.25 -40.48 25.74
CA THR A 26 -27.57 -39.28 25.23
C THR A 26 -28.09 -38.89 23.88
N TYR A 27 -28.40 -37.63 23.71
CA TYR A 27 -28.93 -37.02 22.51
C TYR A 27 -28.00 -35.91 21.98
N ILE A 28 -28.08 -35.65 20.68
CA ILE A 28 -27.36 -34.58 20.01
C ILE A 28 -28.35 -33.59 19.46
N LEU A 29 -28.23 -32.32 19.89
CA LEU A 29 -28.93 -31.22 19.27
C LEU A 29 -28.01 -30.67 18.16
N ARG A 30 -28.52 -30.60 16.93
CA ARG A 30 -27.79 -30.14 15.77
C ARG A 30 -28.57 -29.06 15.05
N GLU A 31 -27.92 -27.96 14.71
CA GLU A 31 -28.47 -26.98 13.79
C GLU A 31 -28.18 -27.37 12.34
N GLU A 32 -29.18 -27.28 11.46
CA GLU A 32 -28.97 -27.45 10.02
C GLU A 32 -28.75 -26.15 9.30
N PHE A 33 -29.45 -25.10 9.68
CA PHE A 33 -29.42 -23.79 9.08
C PHE A 33 -29.45 -22.70 10.14
N ALA A 34 -28.40 -21.87 10.16
CA ALA A 34 -28.35 -20.68 10.98
C ALA A 34 -29.15 -19.52 10.34
N PRO A 35 -29.67 -18.59 11.14
CA PRO A 35 -30.24 -17.35 10.62
C PRO A 35 -29.22 -16.57 9.78
N TYR A 36 -29.71 -15.77 8.82
CA TYR A 36 -28.83 -14.92 8.02
C TYR A 36 -27.98 -13.98 8.90
N GLY A 37 -26.68 -13.96 8.65
CA GLY A 37 -25.71 -13.15 9.43
C GLY A 37 -25.04 -13.92 10.57
N TYR A 38 -25.42 -15.18 10.81
CA TYR A 38 -24.85 -16.03 11.84
C TYR A 38 -24.11 -17.24 11.26
N LEU A 39 -23.21 -17.77 12.05
CA LEU A 39 -22.56 -19.06 11.81
C LEU A 39 -23.43 -20.18 12.35
N LYS A 40 -23.33 -21.32 11.71
CA LYS A 40 -23.96 -22.55 12.19
C LYS A 40 -23.38 -22.93 13.55
N ALA A 41 -24.26 -23.13 14.54
CA ALA A 41 -23.84 -23.52 15.88
C ALA A 41 -23.19 -24.90 15.91
N GLU A 42 -22.27 -25.08 16.85
CA GLU A 42 -21.72 -26.40 17.15
C GLU A 42 -22.79 -27.34 17.73
N GLU A 43 -22.63 -28.63 17.47
CA GLU A 43 -23.52 -29.64 18.03
C GLU A 43 -23.45 -29.68 19.56
N VAL A 44 -24.62 -29.79 20.22
CA VAL A 44 -24.69 -29.90 21.66
C VAL A 44 -25.11 -31.31 22.05
N GLU A 45 -24.22 -32.05 22.72
CA GLU A 45 -24.49 -33.36 23.29
C GLU A 45 -25.05 -33.21 24.71
N PHE A 46 -26.18 -33.91 25.02
CA PHE A 46 -26.78 -33.86 26.35
C PHE A 46 -27.39 -35.19 26.73
N THR A 47 -27.41 -35.54 28.02
CA THR A 47 -27.97 -36.78 28.56
C THR A 47 -29.17 -36.47 29.41
N ILE A 48 -30.26 -37.21 29.23
CA ILE A 48 -31.47 -37.09 30.05
C ILE A 48 -31.25 -37.77 31.41
N THR A 49 -31.40 -36.99 32.46
CA THR A 49 -31.28 -37.48 33.85
C THR A 49 -32.65 -37.74 34.45
N ASP A 50 -32.72 -38.63 35.46
CA ASP A 50 -33.97 -38.92 36.20
C ASP A 50 -34.28 -37.76 37.15
N THR A 51 -35.14 -36.85 36.71
CA THR A 51 -35.57 -35.68 37.47
C THR A 51 -36.99 -35.31 37.14
N ALA A 52 -37.72 -34.71 38.10
CA ALA A 52 -39.06 -34.17 37.91
C ALA A 52 -39.03 -32.77 37.27
N GLU A 53 -37.83 -32.15 37.06
CA GLU A 53 -37.69 -30.83 36.51
C GLU A 53 -37.47 -30.88 34.99
N ILE A 54 -37.89 -29.83 34.30
CA ILE A 54 -37.61 -29.65 32.86
C ILE A 54 -36.11 -29.35 32.68
N GLN A 55 -35.44 -30.23 31.97
CA GLN A 55 -34.04 -29.99 31.54
C GLN A 55 -34.02 -29.04 30.37
N LYS A 56 -33.11 -28.04 30.41
CA LYS A 56 -32.93 -27.04 29.36
C LYS A 56 -31.58 -27.26 28.68
N VAL A 57 -31.59 -27.20 27.37
CA VAL A 57 -30.41 -27.19 26.51
C VAL A 57 -30.49 -25.91 25.70
N GLU A 58 -29.41 -25.15 25.68
CA GLU A 58 -29.28 -23.92 24.90
C GLU A 58 -28.23 -24.12 23.83
N MET A 59 -28.50 -23.62 22.64
CA MET A 59 -27.59 -23.54 21.51
C MET A 59 -27.44 -22.06 21.16
N LYS A 60 -26.23 -21.62 20.85
CA LYS A 60 -25.95 -20.23 20.49
C LYS A 60 -25.16 -20.18 19.20
N ASP A 61 -25.58 -19.29 18.33
CA ASP A 61 -24.90 -19.02 17.08
C ASP A 61 -23.89 -17.90 17.29
N ASP A 62 -22.73 -18.05 16.68
CA ASP A 62 -21.73 -17.01 16.63
C ASP A 62 -21.94 -16.12 15.39
N VAL A 63 -21.41 -14.91 15.42
CA VAL A 63 -21.36 -14.03 14.25
C VAL A 63 -19.99 -14.16 13.57
N PRO A 64 -19.96 -14.24 12.23
CA PRO A 64 -18.69 -14.21 11.51
C PRO A 64 -18.02 -12.85 11.64
N ILE A 65 -16.70 -12.84 11.48
CA ILE A 65 -15.86 -11.64 11.57
C ILE A 65 -15.21 -11.31 10.23
N GLY A 66 -14.78 -10.05 10.09
CA GLY A 66 -14.02 -9.55 8.95
C GLY A 66 -12.57 -9.25 9.30
N ARG A 67 -11.67 -9.37 8.33
CA ARG A 67 -10.26 -8.93 8.44
C ARG A 67 -9.82 -8.24 7.18
N ILE A 68 -9.04 -7.17 7.32
CA ILE A 68 -8.40 -6.45 6.22
C ILE A 68 -6.90 -6.64 6.33
N ILE A 69 -6.28 -7.07 5.23
CA ILE A 69 -4.84 -7.22 5.07
C ILE A 69 -4.42 -6.41 3.86
N ILE A 70 -3.45 -5.51 4.04
CA ILE A 70 -2.88 -4.70 2.97
C ILE A 70 -1.39 -5.01 2.87
N ASN A 71 -0.96 -5.44 1.70
CA ASN A 71 0.44 -5.68 1.35
C ASN A 71 0.96 -4.47 0.59
N LYS A 72 1.72 -3.60 1.25
CA LYS A 72 2.21 -2.36 0.67
C LYS A 72 3.57 -2.53 0.03
N LYS A 73 3.70 -2.03 -1.21
CA LYS A 73 4.90 -2.10 -2.03
C LYS A 73 5.37 -0.71 -2.46
N GLY A 74 6.67 -0.63 -2.77
CA GLY A 74 7.32 0.53 -3.34
C GLY A 74 8.45 0.10 -4.29
N GLU A 75 9.01 1.05 -5.04
CA GLU A 75 10.13 0.82 -5.95
C GLU A 75 11.45 1.25 -5.31
N PHE A 76 12.43 0.35 -5.27
CA PHE A 76 13.75 0.57 -4.69
C PHE A 76 14.84 0.42 -5.74
N LEU A 77 15.84 1.29 -5.70
CA LEU A 77 16.99 1.21 -6.60
C LEU A 77 17.74 -0.11 -6.39
N SER A 78 17.90 -0.88 -7.48
CA SER A 78 18.56 -2.18 -7.46
C SER A 78 19.84 -2.23 -8.28
N GLU A 79 19.86 -1.58 -9.44
CA GLU A 79 20.99 -1.64 -10.35
C GLU A 79 21.10 -0.36 -11.18
N VAL A 80 22.32 -0.09 -11.69
CA VAL A 80 22.58 0.91 -12.73
C VAL A 80 23.44 0.24 -13.78
N SER A 81 23.00 0.29 -15.03
CA SER A 81 23.73 -0.19 -16.20
C SER A 81 24.03 0.97 -17.15
N TRP A 82 24.87 0.73 -18.13
CA TRP A 82 25.38 1.75 -19.03
C TRP A 82 25.14 1.36 -20.46
N ASN A 83 24.59 2.28 -21.27
CA ASN A 83 24.53 2.09 -22.70
C ASN A 83 25.93 2.32 -23.30
N ASP A 84 26.43 1.35 -24.09
CA ASP A 84 27.60 1.56 -24.94
C ASP A 84 27.29 2.61 -26.02
N MET A 85 28.14 3.60 -26.08
CA MET A 85 27.82 4.85 -26.74
C MET A 85 28.27 4.96 -28.18
N VAL A 86 27.35 5.46 -28.96
CA VAL A 86 27.68 6.07 -30.27
C VAL A 86 28.01 7.54 -30.01
N ALA A 87 29.24 7.95 -30.38
CA ALA A 87 29.70 9.36 -30.38
C ALA A 87 29.95 10.06 -29.03
N GLY A 88 30.44 9.36 -28.00
CA GLY A 88 30.96 10.04 -26.80
C GLY A 88 29.91 10.54 -25.80
N ALA A 89 28.62 10.22 -25.92
CA ALA A 89 27.59 10.49 -24.94
C ALA A 89 27.46 9.34 -23.93
N MET A 90 27.42 9.52 -22.60
CA MET A 90 27.14 8.49 -21.59
C MET A 90 25.67 8.54 -21.21
N ASP A 91 25.03 7.39 -21.14
CA ASP A 91 23.66 7.28 -20.73
C ASP A 91 23.52 6.13 -19.75
N SER A 92 23.08 6.44 -18.53
CA SER A 92 22.85 5.45 -17.48
C SER A 92 21.41 4.98 -17.49
N ILE A 93 21.23 3.66 -17.34
CA ILE A 93 19.91 3.02 -17.20
C ILE A 93 19.75 2.60 -15.74
N TRP A 94 18.72 3.13 -15.09
CA TRP A 94 18.42 2.93 -13.68
C TRP A 94 17.36 1.85 -13.53
N GLY A 95 17.70 0.76 -12.85
CA GLY A 95 16.81 -0.36 -12.55
C GLY A 95 16.24 -0.25 -11.15
N TYR A 96 14.93 -0.37 -11.05
CA TYR A 96 14.21 -0.39 -9.78
C TYR A 96 13.45 -1.70 -9.63
N VAL A 97 13.42 -2.23 -8.41
CA VAL A 97 12.66 -3.45 -8.06
C VAL A 97 11.55 -3.12 -7.09
N THR A 98 10.45 -3.84 -7.21
CA THR A 98 9.35 -3.74 -6.25
C THR A 98 9.72 -4.49 -4.97
N GLY A 99 9.62 -3.79 -3.85
CA GLY A 99 9.91 -4.32 -2.52
C GLY A 99 8.83 -3.95 -1.51
N SER A 100 8.91 -4.52 -0.32
CA SER A 100 8.00 -4.21 0.80
C SER A 100 8.19 -2.79 1.30
N LEU A 101 7.08 -2.06 1.51
CA LEU A 101 7.09 -0.69 2.00
C LEU A 101 6.52 -0.63 3.40
N LYS A 102 7.40 -0.44 4.39
CA LYS A 102 7.05 -0.30 5.81
C LYS A 102 6.64 1.13 6.16
N ASP A 103 6.13 1.29 7.36
CA ASP A 103 5.79 2.58 7.98
C ASP A 103 4.70 3.38 7.26
N VAL A 104 3.87 2.73 6.43
CA VAL A 104 2.71 3.33 5.77
C VAL A 104 1.49 3.20 6.68
N THR A 105 0.81 4.32 6.95
CA THR A 105 -0.36 4.39 7.83
C THR A 105 -1.65 4.45 7.03
N PHE A 106 -2.61 3.60 7.38
CA PHE A 106 -3.95 3.56 6.80
C PHE A 106 -5.01 3.81 7.87
N GLU A 107 -6.04 4.55 7.51
CA GLU A 107 -7.28 4.68 8.29
C GLU A 107 -8.42 3.95 7.58
N ILE A 108 -9.19 3.20 8.36
CA ILE A 108 -10.32 2.40 7.91
C ILE A 108 -11.59 3.03 8.46
N TYR A 109 -12.55 3.25 7.60
CA TYR A 109 -13.82 3.89 7.90
C TYR A 109 -14.99 3.01 7.49
N ALA A 110 -16.11 3.12 8.21
CA ALA A 110 -17.34 2.49 7.81
C ALA A 110 -17.94 3.20 6.57
N ARG A 111 -18.24 2.42 5.50
CA ARG A 111 -18.82 2.96 4.26
C ARG A 111 -20.31 3.28 4.39
N GLU A 112 -20.97 2.59 5.29
CA GLU A 112 -22.37 2.71 5.66
C GLU A 112 -22.53 2.38 7.14
N ASP A 113 -23.74 2.54 7.73
CA ASP A 113 -23.99 2.11 9.10
C ASP A 113 -23.79 0.59 9.19
N ILE A 114 -22.88 0.13 10.05
CA ILE A 114 -22.61 -1.30 10.26
C ILE A 114 -23.42 -1.79 11.45
N LYS A 115 -24.43 -2.58 11.14
CA LYS A 115 -25.42 -3.04 12.10
C LYS A 115 -25.06 -4.37 12.74
N ALA A 116 -25.51 -4.56 13.98
CA ALA A 116 -25.47 -5.88 14.61
C ALA A 116 -26.33 -6.89 13.83
N ALA A 117 -25.89 -8.16 13.83
CA ALA A 117 -26.56 -9.24 13.09
C ALA A 117 -27.99 -9.49 13.57
N ASP A 118 -28.30 -9.22 14.86
CA ASP A 118 -29.64 -9.38 15.44
C ASP A 118 -30.64 -8.31 14.98
N GLY A 119 -30.15 -7.21 14.36
CA GLY A 119 -30.96 -6.09 13.90
C GLY A 119 -31.66 -5.27 15.00
N GLU A 120 -31.34 -5.53 16.27
CA GLU A 120 -31.96 -4.91 17.46
C GLU A 120 -30.95 -4.20 18.34
N SER A 121 -29.71 -4.71 18.40
CA SER A 121 -28.62 -4.07 19.12
C SER A 121 -28.16 -2.78 18.43
N ASP A 122 -27.45 -1.93 19.17
CA ASP A 122 -26.86 -0.72 18.61
C ASP A 122 -25.93 -1.06 17.44
N ASP A 123 -25.85 -0.14 16.48
CA ASP A 123 -24.93 -0.28 15.36
C ASP A 123 -23.49 -0.31 15.89
N TYR A 124 -22.64 -1.14 15.30
CA TYR A 124 -21.23 -1.21 15.63
C TYR A 124 -20.51 0.08 15.26
N TYR A 125 -20.81 0.63 14.07
CA TYR A 125 -20.23 1.87 13.55
C TYR A 125 -21.25 2.63 12.72
N LYS A 126 -21.15 3.96 12.75
CA LYS A 126 -21.91 4.82 11.85
C LYS A 126 -21.14 5.07 10.57
N LYS A 127 -21.87 5.41 9.51
CA LYS A 127 -21.26 5.83 8.25
C LYS A 127 -20.20 6.90 8.48
N ASP A 128 -19.03 6.74 7.80
CA ASP A 128 -17.86 7.61 7.85
C ASP A 128 -17.17 7.69 9.24
N GLU A 129 -17.53 6.82 10.18
CA GLU A 129 -16.84 6.67 11.46
C GLU A 129 -15.49 5.96 11.26
N LEU A 130 -14.45 6.46 11.94
CA LEU A 130 -13.13 5.83 11.98
C LEU A 130 -13.21 4.52 12.79
N VAL A 131 -12.91 3.42 12.12
CA VAL A 131 -13.00 2.07 12.69
C VAL A 131 -11.65 1.59 13.23
N ALA A 132 -10.59 1.82 12.45
CA ALA A 132 -9.24 1.40 12.83
C ALA A 132 -8.18 2.25 12.14
N THR A 133 -7.01 2.35 12.77
CA THR A 133 -5.78 2.84 12.17
C THR A 133 -4.76 1.70 12.19
N ILE A 134 -4.21 1.35 11.04
CA ILE A 134 -3.23 0.29 10.88
C ILE A 134 -1.97 0.80 10.19
N LYS A 135 -0.84 0.16 10.46
CA LYS A 135 0.46 0.56 9.92
C LYS A 135 1.20 -0.67 9.39
N THR A 136 1.92 -0.51 8.27
CA THR A 136 2.71 -1.60 7.70
C THR A 136 3.95 -1.89 8.53
N ASP A 137 4.22 -3.18 8.72
CA ASP A 137 5.39 -3.73 9.38
C ASP A 137 6.61 -3.80 8.44
N GLU A 138 7.71 -4.42 8.89
CA GLU A 138 8.95 -4.61 8.12
C GLU A 138 8.74 -5.44 6.84
N LEU A 139 7.67 -6.22 6.76
CA LEU A 139 7.28 -6.98 5.57
C LEU A 139 6.34 -6.21 4.65
N GLY A 140 6.02 -4.96 5.00
CA GLY A 140 5.08 -4.12 4.27
C GLY A 140 3.61 -4.55 4.48
N ILE A 141 3.29 -5.24 5.57
CA ILE A 141 1.96 -5.78 5.82
C ILE A 141 1.28 -5.00 6.94
N ALA A 142 0.10 -4.44 6.65
CA ALA A 142 -0.82 -3.88 7.63
C ALA A 142 -2.04 -4.80 7.79
N ARG A 143 -2.51 -5.00 9.04
CA ARG A 143 -3.64 -5.87 9.36
C ARG A 143 -4.55 -5.21 10.37
N THR A 144 -5.86 -5.44 10.25
CA THR A 144 -6.81 -5.11 11.30
C THR A 144 -6.88 -6.24 12.33
N ASP A 145 -7.36 -5.90 13.53
CA ASP A 145 -8.03 -6.86 14.40
C ASP A 145 -9.34 -7.33 13.75
N ASP A 146 -10.08 -8.19 14.44
CA ASP A 146 -11.37 -8.68 13.99
C ASP A 146 -12.39 -7.54 13.94
N LEU A 147 -13.04 -7.41 12.78
CA LEU A 147 -14.05 -6.38 12.50
C LEU A 147 -15.43 -7.03 12.39
N PRO A 148 -16.52 -6.31 12.73
CA PRO A 148 -17.86 -6.70 12.30
C PRO A 148 -17.94 -6.82 10.78
N LEU A 149 -18.81 -7.69 10.27
CA LEU A 149 -19.06 -7.73 8.83
C LEU A 149 -19.76 -6.45 8.36
N GLY A 150 -19.37 -5.96 7.18
CA GLY A 150 -19.91 -4.74 6.59
C GLY A 150 -19.09 -4.21 5.44
N LYS A 151 -19.44 -3.03 4.97
CA LYS A 151 -18.67 -2.30 3.95
C LYS A 151 -17.85 -1.21 4.57
N TYR A 152 -16.60 -1.16 4.16
CA TYR A 152 -15.59 -0.22 4.64
C TYR A 152 -14.96 0.54 3.48
N TYR A 153 -14.22 1.58 3.79
CA TYR A 153 -13.24 2.14 2.88
C TYR A 153 -11.95 2.45 3.63
N VAL A 154 -10.85 2.35 2.91
CA VAL A 154 -9.50 2.57 3.44
C VAL A 154 -8.87 3.76 2.75
N VAL A 155 -8.22 4.61 3.52
CA VAL A 155 -7.46 5.78 3.05
C VAL A 155 -6.03 5.65 3.55
N GLU A 156 -5.05 5.80 2.66
CA GLU A 156 -3.66 5.98 3.06
C GLU A 156 -3.48 7.40 3.61
N LYS A 157 -2.94 7.53 4.80
CA LYS A 157 -2.77 8.83 5.50
C LYS A 157 -1.33 9.28 5.56
N GLU A 158 -0.42 8.33 5.65
CA GLU A 158 1.02 8.59 5.67
C GLU A 158 1.73 7.54 4.84
N THR A 159 2.73 7.95 4.07
CA THR A 159 3.62 7.07 3.33
C THR A 159 5.05 7.17 3.85
N ALA A 160 5.91 6.23 3.46
CA ALA A 160 7.34 6.31 3.78
C ALA A 160 8.04 7.42 2.99
N ASP A 161 9.14 7.95 3.54
CA ASP A 161 9.97 8.95 2.86
C ASP A 161 10.47 8.44 1.50
N GLY A 162 10.45 9.31 0.52
CA GLY A 162 10.82 8.99 -0.86
C GLY A 162 9.65 8.54 -1.76
N PHE A 163 8.46 8.34 -1.17
CA PHE A 163 7.27 7.91 -1.90
C PHE A 163 6.16 8.96 -1.93
N VAL A 164 5.30 8.85 -2.92
CA VAL A 164 4.11 9.69 -3.11
C VAL A 164 2.91 9.02 -2.46
N LEU A 165 2.17 9.79 -1.67
CA LEU A 165 0.95 9.32 -1.00
C LEU A 165 -0.14 8.99 -2.02
N ASP A 166 -0.77 7.82 -1.88
CA ASP A 166 -2.00 7.47 -2.59
C ASP A 166 -3.20 7.61 -1.64
N GLY A 167 -3.65 8.84 -1.46
CA GLY A 167 -4.75 9.18 -0.54
C GLY A 167 -6.15 8.89 -1.07
N GLU A 168 -6.31 8.27 -2.24
CA GLU A 168 -7.62 7.93 -2.81
C GLU A 168 -8.31 6.82 -1.99
N PRO A 169 -9.56 7.05 -1.54
CA PRO A 169 -10.31 6.03 -0.79
C PRO A 169 -10.57 4.78 -1.62
N ARG A 170 -10.37 3.59 -1.05
CA ARG A 170 -10.64 2.30 -1.69
C ARG A 170 -11.69 1.53 -0.91
N ASP A 171 -12.77 1.16 -1.58
CA ASP A 171 -13.88 0.41 -1.00
C ASP A 171 -13.50 -1.05 -0.73
N ILE A 172 -13.95 -1.56 0.41
CA ILE A 172 -13.74 -2.94 0.87
C ILE A 172 -15.09 -3.54 1.30
N ASP A 173 -15.38 -4.73 0.80
CA ASP A 173 -16.58 -5.49 1.11
C ASP A 173 -16.23 -6.72 1.96
N LEU A 174 -16.65 -6.69 3.23
CA LEU A 174 -16.56 -7.80 4.18
C LEU A 174 -17.95 -8.31 4.54
N THR A 175 -18.88 -8.35 3.57
CA THR A 175 -20.24 -8.79 3.83
C THR A 175 -20.34 -10.30 4.05
N TYR A 176 -21.40 -10.72 4.74
CA TYR A 176 -21.69 -12.11 5.04
C TYR A 176 -21.64 -12.99 3.79
N ARG A 177 -20.99 -14.13 3.90
CA ARG A 177 -20.85 -15.13 2.82
C ARG A 177 -21.85 -16.26 2.97
N ASP A 178 -21.69 -17.02 4.04
CA ASP A 178 -22.53 -18.17 4.39
C ASP A 178 -22.33 -18.56 5.86
N GLN A 179 -23.12 -19.53 6.34
CA GLN A 179 -23.09 -20.01 7.72
C GLN A 179 -21.85 -20.84 8.11
N ASP A 180 -21.00 -21.18 7.12
CA ASP A 180 -19.81 -22.02 7.31
C ASP A 180 -18.51 -21.22 7.15
N THR A 181 -18.61 -19.90 6.86
CA THR A 181 -17.47 -18.99 6.68
C THR A 181 -17.27 -18.11 7.93
N PRO A 182 -16.44 -18.53 8.90
CA PRO A 182 -16.26 -17.78 10.16
C PRO A 182 -15.47 -16.48 10.01
N VAL A 183 -14.60 -16.37 8.98
CA VAL A 183 -13.78 -15.20 8.73
C VAL A 183 -13.85 -14.79 7.28
N VAL A 184 -14.31 -13.56 7.02
CA VAL A 184 -14.26 -12.94 5.71
C VAL A 184 -13.02 -12.07 5.63
N THR A 185 -12.06 -12.44 4.78
CA THR A 185 -10.81 -11.70 4.63
C THR A 185 -10.77 -10.94 3.31
N PHE A 186 -10.40 -9.66 3.38
CA PHE A 186 -9.90 -8.89 2.26
C PHE A 186 -8.36 -8.87 2.33
N ASP A 187 -7.71 -9.30 1.26
CA ASP A 187 -6.25 -9.28 1.11
C ASP A 187 -5.90 -8.69 -0.25
N SER A 188 -5.07 -7.64 -0.26
CA SER A 188 -4.72 -6.94 -1.49
C SER A 188 -3.32 -6.34 -1.43
N GLU A 189 -2.67 -6.25 -2.60
CA GLU A 189 -1.39 -5.59 -2.78
C GLU A 189 -1.61 -4.18 -3.36
N TRP A 190 -1.01 -3.17 -2.71
CA TRP A 190 -1.06 -1.77 -3.12
C TRP A 190 0.35 -1.21 -3.25
N GLN A 191 0.59 -0.40 -4.28
CA GLN A 191 1.91 0.14 -4.56
C GLN A 191 1.88 1.66 -4.56
N ASN A 192 2.91 2.29 -3.92
CA ASN A 192 3.18 3.72 -4.06
C ASN A 192 4.27 3.96 -5.10
N SER A 193 4.08 5.03 -5.87
CA SER A 193 5.13 5.55 -6.75
C SER A 193 6.19 6.25 -5.92
N ARG A 194 7.46 6.10 -6.28
CA ARG A 194 8.54 6.91 -5.71
C ARG A 194 8.49 8.34 -6.26
N GLN A 195 9.03 9.28 -5.50
CA GLN A 195 9.24 10.65 -5.97
C GLN A 195 10.28 10.68 -7.09
N LYS A 196 10.06 11.51 -8.11
CA LYS A 196 10.92 11.64 -9.28
C LYS A 196 11.70 12.96 -9.27
N ALA A 197 12.87 12.97 -9.90
CA ALA A 197 13.64 14.17 -10.15
C ALA A 197 13.60 14.54 -11.64
N LYS A 198 13.51 15.83 -11.92
CA LYS A 198 13.66 16.41 -13.25
C LYS A 198 14.78 17.43 -13.25
N VAL A 199 15.80 17.23 -14.07
CA VAL A 199 16.97 18.12 -14.14
C VAL A 199 17.01 18.83 -15.48
N ILE A 200 16.97 20.16 -15.45
CA ILE A 200 16.93 21.02 -16.61
C ILE A 200 18.17 21.94 -16.60
N VAL A 201 18.88 22.00 -17.71
CA VAL A 201 19.96 22.96 -17.92
C VAL A 201 19.55 23.94 -19.00
N THR A 202 19.83 25.23 -18.77
CA THR A 202 19.71 26.29 -19.76
C THR A 202 21.07 26.94 -19.99
N LYS A 203 21.51 27.02 -21.23
CA LYS A 203 22.72 27.70 -21.64
C LYS A 203 22.45 29.05 -22.27
N LYS A 204 23.06 30.10 -21.75
CA LYS A 204 22.92 31.48 -22.24
C LYS A 204 24.29 32.11 -22.54
N GLU A 205 24.29 33.10 -23.39
CA GLU A 205 25.41 34.04 -23.55
C GLU A 205 25.45 34.98 -22.34
N LYS A 206 26.68 35.29 -21.86
CA LYS A 206 26.86 36.16 -20.72
C LYS A 206 26.32 37.56 -20.98
N ASP A 207 25.65 38.11 -19.97
CA ASP A 207 25.05 39.45 -20.01
C ASP A 207 24.02 39.66 -21.15
N SER A 208 23.42 38.52 -21.62
CA SER A 208 22.43 38.48 -22.70
C SER A 208 21.33 37.43 -22.38
N ASP A 209 20.15 37.60 -22.98
CA ASP A 209 19.09 36.58 -22.93
C ASP A 209 19.21 35.59 -24.09
N ARG A 210 20.23 35.70 -24.91
CA ARG A 210 20.45 34.80 -26.03
C ARG A 210 20.81 33.41 -25.54
N VAL A 211 20.02 32.42 -25.92
CA VAL A 211 20.26 31.01 -25.64
C VAL A 211 21.28 30.43 -26.62
N LEU A 212 22.04 29.43 -26.18
CA LEU A 212 23.16 28.86 -26.94
C LEU A 212 22.93 27.35 -27.16
N GLU A 213 22.86 26.96 -28.44
CA GLU A 213 22.77 25.57 -28.90
C GLU A 213 24.15 24.91 -28.96
N GLY A 214 24.21 23.58 -28.76
CA GLY A 214 25.40 22.74 -28.96
C GLY A 214 26.44 22.74 -27.80
N GLY A 215 26.14 23.40 -26.69
CA GLY A 215 26.91 23.23 -25.46
C GLY A 215 26.65 21.85 -24.87
N VAL A 216 27.73 21.09 -24.56
CA VAL A 216 27.63 19.74 -24.01
C VAL A 216 27.80 19.78 -22.49
N PHE A 217 26.88 19.20 -21.76
CA PHE A 217 26.87 19.11 -20.31
C PHE A 217 26.82 17.67 -19.83
N ALA A 218 27.46 17.42 -18.69
CA ALA A 218 27.43 16.16 -18.00
C ALA A 218 26.69 16.30 -16.66
N LEU A 219 25.80 15.35 -16.39
CA LEU A 219 25.21 15.09 -15.08
C LEU A 219 26.06 14.03 -14.37
N CYS A 220 26.56 14.34 -13.18
CA CYS A 220 27.51 13.52 -12.45
C CYS A 220 27.02 13.21 -11.04
N ALA A 221 27.39 12.04 -10.50
CA ALA A 221 27.24 11.72 -9.09
C ALA A 221 28.26 12.55 -8.28
N LYS A 222 27.83 13.24 -7.24
CA LYS A 222 28.70 13.94 -6.31
C LYS A 222 29.30 13.01 -5.24
N GLU A 223 28.49 12.00 -4.86
CA GLU A 223 28.80 10.98 -3.88
C GLU A 223 28.54 9.58 -4.43
N ASP A 224 29.01 8.54 -3.75
CA ASP A 224 28.70 7.16 -4.09
C ASP A 224 27.19 6.91 -3.98
N ILE A 225 26.53 6.46 -5.05
CA ILE A 225 25.12 6.09 -5.05
C ILE A 225 25.02 4.60 -4.75
N LYS A 226 24.19 4.25 -3.76
CA LYS A 226 24.04 2.89 -3.25
C LYS A 226 22.61 2.39 -3.41
N ASN A 227 22.47 1.06 -3.50
CA ASN A 227 21.19 0.40 -3.34
C ASN A 227 20.78 0.28 -1.85
N THR A 228 19.62 -0.32 -1.58
CA THR A 228 19.13 -0.56 -0.21
C THR A 228 20.00 -1.51 0.60
N ASP A 229 20.76 -2.38 -0.05
CA ASP A 229 21.67 -3.33 0.59
C ASP A 229 23.04 -2.69 0.93
N GLY A 230 23.25 -1.44 0.49
CA GLY A 230 24.48 -0.68 0.72
C GLY A 230 25.55 -0.87 -0.35
N ASP A 231 25.28 -1.62 -1.41
CA ASP A 231 26.19 -1.82 -2.52
C ASP A 231 26.31 -0.54 -3.35
N VAL A 232 27.55 -0.18 -3.69
CA VAL A 232 27.82 1.00 -4.51
C VAL A 232 27.52 0.69 -5.98
N LEU A 233 26.50 1.32 -6.53
CA LEU A 233 26.09 1.20 -7.92
C LEU A 233 26.77 2.21 -8.84
N VAL A 234 26.96 3.44 -8.35
CA VAL A 234 27.64 4.52 -9.07
C VAL A 234 28.66 5.17 -8.12
N LYS A 235 29.91 5.25 -8.57
CA LYS A 235 30.97 5.94 -7.81
C LYS A 235 30.83 7.46 -7.91
N ALA A 236 31.28 8.16 -6.89
CA ALA A 236 31.46 9.62 -6.94
C ALA A 236 32.26 10.03 -8.20
N ASP A 237 31.93 11.21 -8.71
CA ASP A 237 32.52 11.83 -9.93
C ASP A 237 32.24 11.07 -11.26
N THR A 238 31.42 9.99 -11.22
CA THR A 238 31.01 9.28 -12.43
C THR A 238 30.02 10.14 -13.23
N ILE A 239 30.27 10.30 -14.54
CA ILE A 239 29.32 10.90 -15.48
C ILE A 239 28.19 9.89 -15.70
N MET A 240 26.97 10.26 -15.35
CA MET A 240 25.78 9.41 -15.49
C MET A 240 25.07 9.65 -16.82
N GLU A 241 25.03 10.89 -17.28
CA GLU A 241 24.41 11.26 -18.54
C GLU A 241 25.13 12.46 -19.13
N GLN A 242 25.25 12.50 -20.48
CA GLN A 242 25.86 13.60 -21.20
C GLN A 242 25.01 13.97 -22.41
N LYS A 243 24.59 15.24 -22.48
CA LYS A 243 23.76 15.77 -23.57
C LYS A 243 24.22 17.14 -24.05
N ALA A 244 23.82 17.47 -25.29
CA ALA A 244 24.02 18.80 -25.87
C ALA A 244 22.75 19.65 -25.73
N THR A 245 22.92 20.97 -25.55
CA THR A 245 21.80 21.92 -25.58
C THR A 245 21.15 21.96 -26.96
N ASP A 246 19.84 21.99 -26.98
CA ASP A 246 18.99 22.11 -28.17
C ASP A 246 18.97 23.56 -28.68
N LYS A 247 18.16 23.82 -29.75
CA LYS A 247 17.94 25.15 -30.36
C LYS A 247 17.41 26.20 -29.36
N ASP A 248 16.76 25.77 -28.27
CA ASP A 248 16.23 26.63 -27.22
C ASP A 248 17.24 26.76 -26.06
N GLY A 249 18.48 26.29 -26.27
CA GLY A 249 19.57 26.32 -25.29
C GLY A 249 19.32 25.42 -24.09
N LYS A 250 18.47 24.39 -24.20
CA LYS A 250 18.03 23.55 -23.08
C LYS A 250 18.51 22.11 -23.20
N ILE A 251 18.70 21.49 -22.04
CA ILE A 251 18.85 20.05 -21.86
C ILE A 251 17.81 19.58 -20.83
N PHE A 252 17.17 18.46 -21.11
CA PHE A 252 16.41 17.67 -20.16
C PHE A 252 17.16 16.36 -19.95
N PHE A 253 17.75 16.21 -18.76
CA PHE A 253 18.37 14.94 -18.38
C PHE A 253 17.27 13.89 -18.10
N THR A 254 17.55 12.65 -18.46
CA THR A 254 16.60 11.53 -18.39
C THR A 254 16.99 10.47 -17.36
N ALA A 255 18.18 10.63 -16.72
CA ALA A 255 18.61 9.76 -15.62
C ALA A 255 17.58 9.74 -14.50
N ASP A 256 17.13 8.55 -14.12
CA ASP A 256 16.07 8.35 -13.13
C ASP A 256 16.66 8.32 -11.71
N LEU A 257 17.04 9.51 -11.22
CA LEU A 257 17.81 9.71 -10.00
C LEU A 257 17.06 9.24 -8.74
N PRO A 258 17.75 8.61 -7.76
CA PRO A 258 17.17 8.24 -6.48
C PRO A 258 17.06 9.44 -5.52
N VAL A 259 16.03 9.45 -4.68
CA VAL A 259 15.92 10.35 -3.52
C VAL A 259 17.11 10.10 -2.56
N GLY A 260 17.61 11.17 -1.97
CA GLY A 260 18.79 11.16 -1.07
C GLY A 260 20.13 11.26 -1.79
N GLY A 261 20.16 11.18 -3.13
CA GLY A 261 21.39 11.32 -3.92
C GLY A 261 21.86 12.77 -4.05
N SER A 262 23.19 12.98 -4.07
CA SER A 262 23.84 14.25 -4.34
C SER A 262 24.49 14.22 -5.71
N PHE A 263 24.29 15.28 -6.49
CA PHE A 263 24.64 15.36 -7.89
C PHE A 263 25.25 16.72 -8.25
N TYR A 264 25.85 16.79 -9.43
CA TYR A 264 26.27 18.06 -10.01
C TYR A 264 26.22 18.03 -11.53
N VAL A 265 26.06 19.22 -12.12
CA VAL A 265 26.12 19.43 -13.57
C VAL A 265 27.35 20.30 -13.88
N LYS A 266 28.07 19.91 -14.93
CA LYS A 266 29.21 20.69 -15.46
C LYS A 266 29.18 20.78 -16.97
N GLU A 267 29.72 21.84 -17.55
CA GLU A 267 29.98 21.94 -18.98
C GLU A 267 31.19 21.08 -19.37
N VAL A 268 31.03 20.22 -20.38
CA VAL A 268 32.09 19.39 -20.93
C VAL A 268 32.70 20.02 -22.17
N LYS A 269 31.84 20.69 -22.96
CA LYS A 269 32.21 21.37 -24.20
C LYS A 269 31.33 22.59 -24.41
N ALA A 270 31.99 23.76 -24.63
CA ALA A 270 31.25 24.98 -24.94
C ALA A 270 30.60 24.94 -26.33
N PRO A 271 29.54 25.74 -26.55
CA PRO A 271 29.01 26.02 -27.89
C PRO A 271 30.08 26.59 -28.82
N ALA A 272 29.87 26.48 -30.13
CA ALA A 272 30.80 27.00 -31.11
C ALA A 272 31.05 28.53 -30.94
N GLY A 273 32.32 28.92 -30.85
CA GLY A 273 32.73 30.33 -30.65
C GLY A 273 32.84 30.77 -29.19
N PHE A 274 32.58 29.87 -28.23
CA PHE A 274 32.70 30.15 -26.79
C PHE A 274 33.77 29.29 -26.12
N VAL A 275 34.18 29.69 -24.93
CA VAL A 275 35.14 28.95 -24.08
C VAL A 275 34.40 28.21 -22.98
N THR A 276 34.77 26.95 -22.72
CA THR A 276 34.15 26.12 -21.68
C THR A 276 34.30 26.77 -20.31
N THR A 277 33.19 26.82 -19.54
CA THR A 277 33.22 27.29 -18.16
C THR A 277 33.64 26.16 -17.22
N GLU A 278 34.36 26.51 -16.15
CA GLU A 278 34.68 25.60 -15.06
C GLU A 278 33.58 25.60 -13.99
N GLU A 279 32.50 26.32 -14.20
CA GLU A 279 31.38 26.40 -13.28
C GLU A 279 30.73 25.01 -13.09
N VAL A 280 30.44 24.66 -11.84
CA VAL A 280 29.70 23.44 -11.44
C VAL A 280 28.45 23.85 -10.68
N LYS A 281 27.31 23.23 -11.00
CA LYS A 281 26.07 23.42 -10.27
C LYS A 281 25.74 22.13 -9.52
N GLU A 282 25.83 22.18 -8.19
CA GLU A 282 25.54 21.08 -7.30
C GLU A 282 24.07 21.12 -6.83
N PHE A 283 23.49 19.94 -6.60
CA PHE A 283 22.17 19.80 -5.98
C PHE A 283 22.04 18.45 -5.27
N THR A 284 21.14 18.38 -4.29
CA THR A 284 20.77 17.14 -3.60
C THR A 284 19.30 16.90 -3.83
N PHE A 285 18.92 15.67 -4.21
CA PHE A 285 17.53 15.28 -4.37
C PHE A 285 16.99 14.83 -3.00
N GLU A 286 16.63 15.80 -2.16
CA GLU A 286 15.97 15.53 -0.89
C GLU A 286 14.48 15.22 -1.12
N TYR A 287 13.90 14.40 -0.22
CA TYR A 287 12.46 14.15 -0.21
C TYR A 287 11.69 15.45 0.05
N ALA A 288 10.77 15.79 -0.84
CA ALA A 288 10.05 17.06 -0.81
C ALA A 288 8.64 16.97 -0.18
N GLY A 289 8.31 15.82 0.40
CA GLY A 289 7.01 15.55 1.02
C GLY A 289 6.11 14.64 0.17
N ALA A 290 5.12 14.05 0.82
CA ALA A 290 4.28 12.98 0.26
C ALA A 290 3.40 13.41 -0.94
N ASP A 291 3.07 14.71 -1.01
CA ASP A 291 2.19 15.25 -2.06
C ASP A 291 2.95 15.74 -3.30
N VAL A 292 4.28 15.60 -3.33
CA VAL A 292 5.13 16.08 -4.42
C VAL A 292 5.59 14.90 -5.29
N PRO A 293 5.01 14.64 -6.46
CA PRO A 293 5.40 13.52 -7.31
C PRO A 293 6.73 13.74 -8.04
N GLU A 294 7.09 15.00 -8.35
CA GLU A 294 8.30 15.34 -9.08
C GLU A 294 8.95 16.62 -8.53
N VAL A 295 10.27 16.59 -8.30
CA VAL A 295 11.09 17.75 -7.93
C VAL A 295 11.90 18.19 -9.14
N THR A 296 11.78 19.47 -9.51
CA THR A 296 12.50 20.04 -10.64
C THR A 296 13.73 20.83 -10.18
N PHE A 297 14.90 20.50 -10.74
CA PHE A 297 16.18 21.22 -10.56
C PHE A 297 16.52 21.96 -11.84
N GLU A 298 16.54 23.29 -11.79
CA GLU A 298 16.85 24.15 -12.94
C GLU A 298 18.20 24.83 -12.74
N HIS A 299 19.10 24.68 -13.70
CA HIS A 299 20.44 25.26 -13.67
C HIS A 299 20.68 26.09 -14.92
N THR A 300 21.15 27.32 -14.75
CA THR A 300 21.54 28.20 -15.86
C THR A 300 23.05 28.39 -15.85
N PHE A 301 23.70 28.17 -17.00
CA PHE A 301 25.12 28.44 -17.26
C PHE A 301 25.27 29.53 -18.30
N GLN A 302 26.29 30.36 -18.13
CA GLN A 302 26.61 31.47 -19.02
C GLN A 302 28.04 31.37 -19.53
N ASN A 303 28.27 31.71 -20.81
CA ASN A 303 29.59 31.84 -21.42
C ASN A 303 29.76 33.23 -22.05
#